data_f82b4c12442d3834f71b46186460b33c
#
_entry.id   f82b4c12442d3834f71b46186460b33c
#
_cell.length_a   1.000
_cell.length_b   1.000
_cell.length_c   1.000
_cell.angle_alpha   90.00
_cell.angle_beta   90.00
_cell.angle_gamma   90.00
#
_symmetry.space_group_name_H-M   'P 1'
#
loop_
_entity.id
_entity.type
_entity.pdbx_description
1 polymer ?
#
loop_
_entity_poly.entity_id
_entity_poly.type
_entity_poly.pdbx_seq_one_letter_code
_entity_poly.pdbx_strand_id
1 'polypeptide(L)'
;MDSNKIKNLAFGARDALRAEVAARIDAVLEPGSPERLDQPDKTRQLEAAIKDRGMDSVVESTAYTWFNRLCALRFMDVRGYTPIPVVTPRLGATQPAILADAAQGVFDPEFGFSRLVRDRVQSVLAGGSGSGANRTEAAYGELLVAVCDRYAQAMPYLFGEAAASSLVMPQGLLAEDSILGRIVEDMDDEECETVEVLG
;
A
#
# COMPACT_ATOMS: atom_id res chain seq x y z
N MET A 1 -16.24 -20.35 -4.03
CA MET A 1 -15.23 -19.72 -3.15
C MET A 1 -14.40 -20.80 -2.46
N ASP A 2 -13.11 -20.86 -2.72
CA ASP A 2 -12.23 -21.77 -1.99
C ASP A 2 -11.69 -21.06 -0.74
N SER A 3 -12.42 -21.19 0.38
CA SER A 3 -12.02 -20.61 1.67
C SER A 3 -10.59 -21.01 2.11
N ASN A 4 -10.02 -22.08 1.54
CA ASN A 4 -8.66 -22.50 1.82
C ASN A 4 -7.64 -21.64 1.06
N LYS A 5 -7.96 -21.16 -0.14
CA LYS A 5 -7.09 -20.31 -0.95
C LYS A 5 -6.84 -18.97 -0.23
N ILE A 6 -7.92 -18.31 0.20
CA ILE A 6 -7.83 -17.04 0.96
C ILE A 6 -7.15 -17.22 2.32
N LYS A 7 -7.44 -18.32 3.03
CA LYS A 7 -6.74 -18.62 4.29
C LYS A 7 -5.24 -18.82 4.07
N ASN A 8 -4.84 -19.58 3.05
CA ASN A 8 -3.43 -19.80 2.74
C ASN A 8 -2.73 -18.50 2.32
N LEU A 9 -3.41 -17.66 1.53
CA LEU A 9 -2.94 -16.33 1.21
C LEU A 9 -2.70 -15.50 2.49
N ALA A 10 -3.69 -15.45 3.39
CA ALA A 10 -3.59 -14.67 4.63
C ALA A 10 -2.44 -15.16 5.52
N PHE A 11 -2.23 -16.47 5.65
CA PHE A 11 -1.11 -17.02 6.42
C PHE A 11 0.24 -16.73 5.79
N GLY A 12 0.40 -16.97 4.48
CA GLY A 12 1.67 -16.72 3.78
C GLY A 12 2.01 -15.22 3.68
N ALA A 13 0.99 -14.37 3.54
CA ALA A 13 1.14 -12.93 3.49
C ALA A 13 1.58 -12.33 4.83
N ARG A 14 1.06 -12.86 5.93
CA ARG A 14 1.31 -12.33 7.28
C ARG A 14 2.79 -12.28 7.62
N ASP A 15 3.49 -13.38 7.45
CA ASP A 15 4.91 -13.47 7.84
C ASP A 15 5.78 -12.60 6.94
N ALA A 16 5.50 -12.56 5.63
CA ALA A 16 6.21 -11.70 4.69
C ALA A 16 5.98 -10.20 5.02
N LEU A 17 4.74 -9.79 5.21
CA LEU A 17 4.41 -8.41 5.56
C LEU A 17 5.00 -7.99 6.92
N ARG A 18 5.02 -8.88 7.89
CA ARG A 18 5.65 -8.59 9.20
C ARG A 18 7.14 -8.32 9.05
N ALA A 19 7.85 -9.12 8.27
CA ALA A 19 9.27 -8.92 8.02
C ALA A 19 9.55 -7.59 7.31
N GLU A 20 8.77 -7.27 6.28
CA GLU A 20 8.90 -6.01 5.53
C GLU A 20 8.56 -4.79 6.38
N VAL A 21 7.47 -4.84 7.16
CA VAL A 21 7.07 -3.76 8.07
C VAL A 21 8.12 -3.56 9.16
N ALA A 22 8.66 -4.63 9.75
CA ALA A 22 9.72 -4.53 10.76
C ALA A 22 10.97 -3.84 10.18
N ALA A 23 11.44 -4.29 9.02
CA ALA A 23 12.58 -3.67 8.34
C ALA A 23 12.32 -2.19 7.99
N ARG A 24 11.09 -1.87 7.60
CA ARG A 24 10.70 -0.50 7.29
C ARG A 24 10.65 0.39 8.53
N ILE A 25 10.14 -0.13 9.66
CA ILE A 25 10.17 0.58 10.96
C ILE A 25 11.60 0.89 11.35
N ASP A 26 12.50 -0.08 11.28
CA ASP A 26 13.92 0.11 11.61
C ASP A 26 14.52 1.21 10.73
N ALA A 27 14.30 1.19 9.43
CA ALA A 27 14.80 2.21 8.51
C ALA A 27 14.22 3.62 8.80
N VAL A 28 12.93 3.73 9.09
CA VAL A 28 12.26 5.01 9.44
C VAL A 28 12.82 5.57 10.75
N LEU A 29 13.13 4.71 11.71
CA LEU A 29 13.61 5.12 13.02
C LEU A 29 15.12 5.40 13.06
N GLU A 30 15.86 5.11 11.99
CA GLU A 30 17.28 5.44 11.92
C GLU A 30 17.53 6.95 12.10
N PRO A 31 18.59 7.34 12.83
CA PRO A 31 18.98 8.74 12.95
C PRO A 31 19.26 9.37 11.58
N GLY A 32 18.53 10.43 11.25
CA GLY A 32 18.71 11.13 9.97
C GLY A 32 17.95 10.53 8.78
N SER A 33 17.04 9.57 9.01
CA SER A 33 16.16 9.07 7.96
C SER A 33 15.36 10.20 7.30
N PRO A 34 15.07 10.11 6.00
CA PRO A 34 14.25 11.11 5.30
C PRO A 34 12.90 11.34 5.99
N GLU A 35 12.28 10.26 6.48
CA GLU A 35 10.98 10.30 7.15
C GLU A 35 11.02 11.12 8.45
N ARG A 36 12.11 11.04 9.22
CA ARG A 36 12.29 11.87 10.41
C ARG A 36 12.39 13.35 10.08
N LEU A 37 12.98 13.67 8.95
CA LEU A 37 13.15 15.06 8.51
C LEU A 37 11.86 15.61 7.91
N ASP A 38 11.20 14.84 7.06
CA ASP A 38 10.04 15.27 6.28
C ASP A 38 8.73 15.14 7.04
N GLN A 39 8.61 14.14 7.91
CA GLN A 39 7.38 13.81 8.65
C GLN A 39 7.65 13.55 10.15
N PRO A 40 8.24 14.53 10.88
CA PRO A 40 8.66 14.33 12.27
C PRO A 40 7.50 14.00 13.21
N ASP A 41 6.30 14.52 12.93
CA ASP A 41 5.11 14.24 13.75
C ASP A 41 4.66 12.78 13.64
N LYS A 42 4.63 12.22 12.44
CA LYS A 42 4.29 10.82 12.22
C LYS A 42 5.37 9.90 12.80
N THR A 43 6.64 10.28 12.67
CA THR A 43 7.74 9.50 13.29
C THR A 43 7.59 9.47 14.82
N ARG A 44 7.26 10.59 15.46
CA ARG A 44 6.99 10.62 16.92
C ARG A 44 5.77 9.78 17.30
N GLN A 45 4.72 9.76 16.48
CA GLN A 45 3.56 8.88 16.71
C GLN A 45 3.95 7.40 16.64
N LEU A 46 4.79 7.01 15.69
CA LEU A 46 5.32 5.65 15.58
C LEU A 46 6.14 5.26 16.81
N GLU A 47 7.07 6.12 17.24
CA GLU A 47 7.88 5.92 18.44
C GLU A 47 7.02 5.78 19.70
N ALA A 48 6.01 6.64 19.84
CA ALA A 48 5.06 6.57 20.96
C ALA A 48 4.26 5.26 20.96
N ALA A 49 3.79 4.82 19.80
CA ALA A 49 3.07 3.56 19.67
C ALA A 49 3.94 2.35 20.03
N ILE A 50 5.20 2.34 19.60
CA ILE A 50 6.17 1.29 19.96
C ILE A 50 6.46 1.29 21.46
N LYS A 51 6.62 2.46 22.06
CA LYS A 51 6.86 2.58 23.50
C LYS A 51 5.67 2.09 24.33
N ASP A 52 4.45 2.33 23.85
CA ASP A 52 3.21 1.97 24.56
C ASP A 52 2.85 0.49 24.42
N ARG A 53 2.94 -0.06 23.19
CA ARG A 53 2.43 -1.41 22.86
C ARG A 53 3.51 -2.45 22.58
N GLY A 54 4.76 -2.02 22.44
CA GLY A 54 5.88 -2.86 22.01
C GLY A 54 6.01 -2.98 20.48
N MET A 55 7.24 -3.25 20.02
CA MET A 55 7.59 -3.36 18.60
C MET A 55 6.75 -4.44 17.90
N ASP A 56 6.70 -5.66 18.45
CA ASP A 56 5.98 -6.79 17.84
C ASP A 56 4.51 -6.51 17.63
N SER A 57 3.85 -5.83 18.58
CA SER A 57 2.43 -5.46 18.47
C SER A 57 2.21 -4.39 17.39
N VAL A 58 3.12 -3.43 17.23
CA VAL A 58 3.04 -2.42 16.18
C VAL A 58 3.28 -3.05 14.82
N VAL A 59 4.29 -3.90 14.68
CA VAL A 59 4.57 -4.66 13.46
C VAL A 59 3.34 -5.48 13.04
N GLU A 60 2.79 -6.26 13.97
CA GLU A 60 1.62 -7.11 13.71
C GLU A 60 0.40 -6.29 13.25
N SER A 61 0.05 -5.24 13.99
CA SER A 61 -1.12 -4.42 13.67
C SER A 61 -0.94 -3.66 12.35
N THR A 62 0.27 -3.22 12.05
CA THR A 62 0.56 -2.52 10.79
C THR A 62 0.54 -3.47 9.59
N ALA A 63 1.14 -4.66 9.72
CA ALA A 63 1.10 -5.69 8.68
C ALA A 63 -0.34 -6.10 8.37
N TYR A 64 -1.16 -6.31 9.41
CA TYR A 64 -2.59 -6.59 9.26
C TYR A 64 -3.34 -5.45 8.55
N THR A 65 -3.06 -4.21 8.93
CA THR A 65 -3.67 -3.03 8.29
C THR A 65 -3.36 -2.98 6.79
N TRP A 66 -2.09 -3.17 6.41
CA TRP A 66 -1.70 -3.15 5.01
C TRP A 66 -2.26 -4.33 4.22
N PHE A 67 -2.28 -5.53 4.79
CA PHE A 67 -2.93 -6.67 4.16
C PHE A 67 -4.39 -6.38 3.83
N ASN A 68 -5.16 -5.89 4.82
CA ASN A 68 -6.57 -5.58 4.62
C ASN A 68 -6.80 -4.47 3.57
N ARG A 69 -5.97 -3.43 3.58
CA ARG A 69 -6.05 -2.36 2.58
C ARG A 69 -5.80 -2.87 1.17
N LEU A 70 -4.78 -3.70 0.97
CA LEU A 70 -4.47 -4.27 -0.34
C LEU A 70 -5.58 -5.20 -0.83
N CYS A 71 -6.11 -6.06 0.03
CA CYS A 71 -7.25 -6.92 -0.30
C CYS A 71 -8.51 -6.11 -0.63
N ALA A 72 -8.80 -5.07 0.15
CA ALA A 72 -9.94 -4.19 -0.11
C ALA A 72 -9.81 -3.46 -1.44
N LEU A 73 -8.63 -2.92 -1.74
CA LEU A 73 -8.36 -2.27 -3.03
C LEU A 73 -8.49 -3.26 -4.19
N ARG A 74 -8.00 -4.49 -4.03
CA ARG A 74 -8.18 -5.53 -5.06
C ARG A 74 -9.66 -5.85 -5.30
N PHE A 75 -10.43 -6.03 -4.21
CA PHE A 75 -11.87 -6.23 -4.31
C PHE A 75 -12.55 -5.05 -5.01
N MET A 76 -12.20 -3.82 -4.64
CA MET A 76 -12.75 -2.61 -5.26
C MET A 76 -12.39 -2.51 -6.75
N ASP A 77 -11.18 -2.87 -7.14
CA ASP A 77 -10.73 -2.90 -8.53
C ASP A 77 -11.57 -3.88 -9.36
N VAL A 78 -11.73 -5.13 -8.88
CA VAL A 78 -12.51 -6.17 -9.56
C VAL A 78 -13.97 -5.78 -9.69
N ARG A 79 -14.53 -5.16 -8.65
CA ARG A 79 -15.94 -4.72 -8.65
C ARG A 79 -16.18 -3.40 -9.40
N GLY A 80 -15.15 -2.77 -9.94
CA GLY A 80 -15.26 -1.48 -10.63
C GLY A 80 -15.67 -0.33 -9.71
N TYR A 81 -15.28 -0.40 -8.42
CA TYR A 81 -15.52 0.67 -7.45
C TYR A 81 -14.38 1.70 -7.43
N THR A 82 -13.31 1.45 -8.16
CA THR A 82 -12.23 2.39 -8.40
C THR A 82 -12.32 2.93 -9.82
N PRO A 83 -12.10 4.23 -10.07
CA PRO A 83 -12.15 4.80 -11.43
C PRO A 83 -11.04 4.24 -12.33
N ILE A 84 -9.88 3.95 -11.75
CA ILE A 84 -8.76 3.25 -12.38
C ILE A 84 -8.29 2.19 -11.38
N PRO A 85 -8.00 0.94 -11.80
CA PRO A 85 -7.48 -0.09 -10.92
C PRO A 85 -6.21 0.36 -10.19
N VAL A 86 -6.24 0.26 -8.85
CA VAL A 86 -5.20 0.76 -7.96
C VAL A 86 -4.10 -0.26 -7.76
N VAL A 87 -4.48 -1.53 -7.60
CA VAL A 87 -3.56 -2.64 -7.34
C VAL A 87 -3.49 -3.63 -8.51
N THR A 88 -4.45 -3.56 -9.42
CA THR A 88 -4.59 -4.49 -10.53
C THR A 88 -3.91 -3.95 -11.79
N PRO A 89 -3.03 -4.74 -12.44
CA PRO A 89 -2.51 -4.41 -13.77
C PRO A 89 -3.61 -4.45 -14.83
N ARG A 90 -3.42 -3.69 -15.92
CA ARG A 90 -4.21 -3.90 -17.14
C ARG A 90 -3.83 -5.21 -17.81
N LEU A 91 -4.73 -5.76 -18.63
CA LEU A 91 -4.47 -6.99 -19.38
C LEU A 91 -3.15 -6.88 -20.18
N GLY A 92 -2.25 -7.82 -19.94
CA GLY A 92 -0.93 -7.86 -20.59
C GLY A 92 0.11 -6.89 -20.01
N ALA A 93 -0.20 -6.18 -18.93
CA ALA A 93 0.73 -5.34 -18.19
C ALA A 93 1.15 -6.00 -16.87
N THR A 94 2.29 -5.58 -16.34
CA THR A 94 2.82 -6.07 -15.04
C THR A 94 2.65 -5.05 -13.91
N GLN A 95 2.49 -3.77 -14.26
CA GLN A 95 2.34 -2.70 -13.28
C GLN A 95 0.87 -2.35 -13.05
N PRO A 96 0.48 -1.96 -11.82
CA PRO A 96 -0.85 -1.45 -11.52
C PRO A 96 -1.28 -0.33 -12.48
N ALA A 97 -2.55 -0.33 -12.88
CA ALA A 97 -3.05 0.60 -13.89
C ALA A 97 -2.87 2.07 -13.49
N ILE A 98 -3.09 2.39 -12.21
CA ILE A 98 -2.92 3.75 -11.68
C ILE A 98 -1.47 4.25 -11.83
N LEU A 99 -0.49 3.38 -11.64
CA LEU A 99 0.93 3.73 -11.81
C LEU A 99 1.29 3.93 -13.28
N ALA A 100 0.79 3.07 -14.16
CA ALA A 100 1.00 3.18 -15.60
C ALA A 100 0.44 4.50 -16.16
N ASP A 101 -0.72 4.93 -15.67
CA ASP A 101 -1.32 6.22 -16.05
C ASP A 101 -0.53 7.40 -15.48
N ALA A 102 -0.16 7.33 -14.20
CA ALA A 102 0.65 8.36 -13.56
C ALA A 102 2.01 8.55 -14.27
N ALA A 103 2.61 7.47 -14.78
CA ALA A 103 3.86 7.55 -15.57
C ALA A 103 3.68 8.34 -16.88
N GLN A 104 2.46 8.41 -17.42
CA GLN A 104 2.08 9.22 -18.58
C GLN A 104 1.56 10.63 -18.21
N GLY A 105 1.59 11.00 -16.91
CA GLY A 105 1.07 12.26 -16.41
C GLY A 105 -0.46 12.29 -16.27
N VAL A 106 -1.13 11.13 -16.39
CA VAL A 106 -2.57 11.00 -16.27
C VAL A 106 -2.95 10.66 -14.83
N PHE A 107 -3.79 11.50 -14.23
CA PHE A 107 -4.32 11.34 -12.89
C PHE A 107 -5.83 11.49 -12.93
N ASP A 108 -6.55 10.44 -12.56
CA ASP A 108 -8.01 10.49 -12.58
C ASP A 108 -8.53 11.48 -11.51
N PRO A 109 -9.43 12.39 -11.88
CA PRO A 109 -9.93 13.42 -10.98
C PRO A 109 -10.77 12.88 -9.81
N GLU A 110 -11.36 11.69 -9.93
CA GLU A 110 -12.18 11.10 -8.84
C GLU A 110 -11.35 10.72 -7.61
N PHE A 111 -10.06 10.42 -7.78
CA PHE A 111 -9.16 10.22 -6.64
C PHE A 111 -8.87 11.52 -5.88
N GLY A 112 -9.06 12.68 -6.51
CA GLY A 112 -8.84 13.97 -5.87
C GLY A 112 -7.39 14.22 -5.46
N PHE A 113 -6.41 13.65 -6.17
CA PHE A 113 -4.99 13.84 -5.86
C PHE A 113 -4.64 15.33 -5.80
N SER A 114 -4.05 15.76 -4.68
CA SER A 114 -3.55 17.11 -4.54
C SER A 114 -2.44 17.40 -5.56
N ARG A 115 -2.24 18.67 -5.87
CA ARG A 115 -1.12 19.08 -6.73
C ARG A 115 0.21 18.57 -6.18
N LEU A 116 0.40 18.62 -4.87
CA LEU A 116 1.63 18.17 -4.20
C LEU A 116 1.90 16.68 -4.46
N VAL A 117 0.88 15.82 -4.36
CA VAL A 117 1.02 14.38 -4.64
C VAL A 117 1.40 14.17 -6.11
N ARG A 118 0.71 14.82 -7.03
CA ARG A 118 1.00 14.70 -8.47
C ARG A 118 2.41 15.14 -8.81
N ASP A 119 2.84 16.30 -8.29
CA ASP A 119 4.18 16.85 -8.52
C ASP A 119 5.27 15.93 -7.94
N ARG A 120 5.05 15.33 -6.75
CA ARG A 120 5.96 14.34 -6.16
C ARG A 120 6.08 13.09 -7.02
N VAL A 121 4.96 12.47 -7.38
CA VAL A 121 4.94 11.27 -8.22
C VAL A 121 5.68 11.53 -9.52
N GLN A 122 5.40 12.63 -10.21
CA GLN A 122 6.06 13.00 -11.46
C GLN A 122 7.55 13.26 -11.27
N SER A 123 7.95 13.96 -10.21
CA SER A 123 9.34 14.24 -9.89
C SER A 123 10.14 12.95 -9.64
N VAL A 124 9.56 12.01 -8.90
CA VAL A 124 10.18 10.71 -8.61
C VAL A 124 10.34 9.90 -9.90
N LEU A 125 9.31 9.83 -10.74
CA LEU A 125 9.35 9.09 -12.01
C LEU A 125 10.32 9.71 -13.03
N ALA A 126 10.41 11.04 -13.08
CA ALA A 126 11.26 11.77 -14.03
C ALA A 126 12.76 11.69 -13.75
N GLY A 127 13.19 11.27 -12.57
CA GLY A 127 14.63 11.17 -12.31
C GLY A 127 15.09 11.49 -10.89
N GLY A 128 14.22 11.36 -9.89
CA GLY A 128 14.63 11.42 -8.49
C GLY A 128 15.76 10.43 -8.16
N SER A 129 16.34 10.54 -6.96
CA SER A 129 17.43 9.68 -6.50
C SER A 129 17.04 8.19 -6.50
N GLY A 130 17.90 7.32 -7.01
CA GLY A 130 17.73 5.87 -6.98
C GLY A 130 17.69 5.18 -8.36
N SER A 131 17.64 3.85 -8.36
CA SER A 131 17.46 3.04 -9.57
C SER A 131 16.04 3.21 -10.14
N GLY A 132 15.83 2.85 -11.42
CA GLY A 132 14.51 2.91 -12.05
C GLY A 132 13.44 2.14 -11.27
N ALA A 133 13.75 0.92 -10.83
CA ALA A 133 12.83 0.10 -10.05
C ALA A 133 12.47 0.76 -8.70
N ASN A 134 13.44 1.28 -7.96
CA ASN A 134 13.20 1.97 -6.69
C ASN A 134 12.36 3.25 -6.86
N ARG A 135 12.54 3.98 -7.97
CA ARG A 135 11.73 5.16 -8.27
C ARG A 135 10.28 4.79 -8.56
N THR A 136 10.07 3.74 -9.34
CA THR A 136 8.74 3.26 -9.67
C THR A 136 8.00 2.79 -8.41
N GLU A 137 8.68 2.07 -7.54
CA GLU A 137 8.16 1.63 -6.23
C GLU A 137 7.80 2.83 -5.34
N ALA A 138 8.69 3.82 -5.24
CA ALA A 138 8.44 5.03 -4.44
C ALA A 138 7.24 5.84 -4.99
N ALA A 139 7.15 6.01 -6.30
CA ALA A 139 6.01 6.68 -6.94
C ALA A 139 4.68 5.94 -6.69
N TYR A 140 4.72 4.60 -6.76
CA TYR A 140 3.55 3.77 -6.45
C TYR A 140 3.14 3.92 -4.98
N GLY A 141 4.10 3.96 -4.07
CA GLY A 141 3.84 4.19 -2.65
C GLY A 141 3.12 5.51 -2.38
N GLU A 142 3.55 6.60 -3.00
CA GLU A 142 2.88 7.91 -2.88
C GLU A 142 1.42 7.84 -3.38
N LEU A 143 1.18 7.16 -4.52
CA LEU A 143 -0.17 6.96 -5.05
C LEU A 143 -1.03 6.13 -4.10
N LEU A 144 -0.51 5.01 -3.62
CA LEU A 144 -1.23 4.06 -2.77
C LEU A 144 -1.64 4.71 -1.44
N VAL A 145 -0.73 5.46 -0.80
CA VAL A 145 -1.04 6.21 0.42
C VAL A 145 -2.12 7.25 0.16
N ALA A 146 -2.00 8.04 -0.92
CA ALA A 146 -2.99 9.06 -1.25
C ALA A 146 -4.39 8.46 -1.55
N VAL A 147 -4.45 7.29 -2.18
CA VAL A 147 -5.71 6.56 -2.39
C VAL A 147 -6.28 6.08 -1.06
N CYS A 148 -5.47 5.52 -0.17
CA CYS A 148 -5.91 5.14 1.17
C CYS A 148 -6.46 6.34 1.96
N ASP A 149 -5.77 7.48 1.93
CA ASP A 149 -6.23 8.72 2.58
C ASP A 149 -7.58 9.21 2.01
N ARG A 150 -7.77 9.07 0.71
CA ARG A 150 -9.04 9.41 0.05
C ARG A 150 -10.18 8.51 0.53
N TYR A 151 -9.97 7.19 0.57
CA TYR A 151 -10.99 6.25 1.02
C TYR A 151 -11.19 6.24 2.54
N ALA A 152 -10.22 6.68 3.33
CA ALA A 152 -10.35 6.83 4.78
C ALA A 152 -11.51 7.75 5.18
N GLN A 153 -11.90 8.70 4.32
CA GLN A 153 -13.05 9.58 4.57
C GLN A 153 -14.39 8.82 4.59
N ALA A 154 -14.52 7.79 3.75
CA ALA A 154 -15.73 6.99 3.65
C ALA A 154 -15.66 5.70 4.50
N MET A 155 -14.48 5.12 4.62
CA MET A 155 -14.23 3.84 5.29
C MET A 155 -13.05 3.97 6.29
N PRO A 156 -13.20 4.76 7.37
CA PRO A 156 -12.10 5.03 8.30
C PRO A 156 -11.62 3.79 9.06
N TYR A 157 -12.48 2.81 9.29
CA TYR A 157 -12.13 1.54 9.93
C TYR A 157 -11.17 0.67 9.10
N LEU A 158 -11.16 0.85 7.77
CA LEU A 158 -10.35 0.06 6.85
C LEU A 158 -9.11 0.83 6.37
N PHE A 159 -9.29 2.10 6.00
CA PHE A 159 -8.26 2.93 5.40
C PHE A 159 -7.70 4.02 6.34
N GLY A 160 -8.30 4.21 7.52
CA GLY A 160 -7.86 5.22 8.48
C GLY A 160 -6.42 5.00 8.96
N GLU A 161 -5.72 6.09 9.26
CA GLU A 161 -4.34 6.06 9.74
C GLU A 161 -4.27 5.37 11.11
N ALA A 162 -3.42 4.36 11.23
CA ALA A 162 -3.14 3.65 12.47
C ALA A 162 -1.64 3.69 12.76
N ALA A 163 -1.23 4.26 13.90
CA ALA A 163 0.16 4.29 14.36
C ALA A 163 1.18 4.72 13.28
N ALA A 164 0.81 5.74 12.48
CA ALA A 164 1.63 6.21 11.36
C ALA A 164 1.87 5.13 10.27
N SER A 165 0.89 4.27 10.02
CA SER A 165 0.99 3.16 9.05
C SER A 165 1.43 3.59 7.65
N SER A 166 1.17 4.84 7.25
CA SER A 166 1.62 5.39 5.97
C SER A 166 3.15 5.51 5.86
N LEU A 167 3.87 5.72 6.98
CA LEU A 167 5.34 5.76 6.99
C LEU A 167 5.97 4.37 6.81
N VAL A 168 5.28 3.36 7.29
CA VAL A 168 5.78 1.98 7.36
C VAL A 168 5.05 1.06 6.39
N MET A 169 4.70 1.62 5.23
CA MET A 169 4.16 0.85 4.11
C MET A 169 5.17 -0.22 3.69
N PRO A 170 4.73 -1.47 3.45
CA PRO A 170 5.58 -2.52 2.89
C PRO A 170 6.24 -2.07 1.59
N GLN A 171 7.47 -2.47 1.37
CA GLN A 171 8.22 -2.21 0.14
C GLN A 171 8.24 -3.47 -0.75
N GLY A 172 8.71 -3.31 -1.99
CA GLY A 172 8.78 -4.42 -2.93
C GLY A 172 7.42 -4.88 -3.44
N LEU A 173 6.37 -4.05 -3.35
CA LEU A 173 5.03 -4.40 -3.80
C LEU A 173 4.94 -4.67 -5.30
N LEU A 174 5.86 -4.10 -6.10
CA LEU A 174 5.92 -4.28 -7.55
C LEU A 174 6.84 -5.44 -7.99
N ALA A 175 7.46 -6.16 -7.06
CA ALA A 175 8.24 -7.35 -7.36
C ALA A 175 7.33 -8.51 -7.81
N GLU A 176 7.88 -9.41 -8.64
CA GLU A 176 7.13 -10.54 -9.21
C GLU A 176 6.54 -11.45 -8.12
N ASP A 177 7.32 -11.75 -7.07
CA ASP A 177 6.88 -12.58 -5.94
C ASP A 177 6.30 -11.77 -4.76
N SER A 178 5.87 -10.53 -5.01
CA SER A 178 5.36 -9.62 -3.97
C SER A 178 4.04 -10.11 -3.38
N ILE A 179 3.73 -9.60 -2.18
CA ILE A 179 2.42 -9.84 -1.58
C ILE A 179 1.29 -9.27 -2.43
N LEU A 180 1.53 -8.15 -3.13
CA LEU A 180 0.56 -7.56 -4.03
C LEU A 180 0.28 -8.49 -5.22
N GLY A 181 1.33 -9.07 -5.83
CA GLY A 181 1.19 -10.04 -6.91
C GLY A 181 0.34 -11.24 -6.49
N ARG A 182 0.61 -11.80 -5.30
CA ARG A 182 -0.17 -12.92 -4.74
C ARG A 182 -1.63 -12.54 -4.47
N ILE A 183 -1.89 -11.36 -3.92
CA ILE A 183 -3.26 -10.88 -3.70
C ILE A 183 -4.01 -10.76 -5.03
N VAL A 184 -3.37 -10.22 -6.08
CA VAL A 184 -3.99 -10.08 -7.40
C VAL A 184 -4.27 -11.45 -8.03
N GLU A 185 -3.38 -12.43 -7.86
CA GLU A 185 -3.52 -13.78 -8.39
C GLU A 185 -4.57 -14.60 -7.62
N ASP A 186 -4.54 -14.56 -6.28
CA ASP A 186 -5.39 -15.39 -5.43
C ASP A 186 -6.80 -14.81 -5.24
N MET A 187 -6.96 -13.49 -5.33
CA MET A 187 -8.26 -12.80 -5.32
C MET A 187 -8.71 -12.51 -6.75
N ASP A 188 -9.05 -13.55 -7.49
CA ASP A 188 -9.60 -13.42 -8.84
C ASP A 188 -11.05 -12.91 -8.86
N ASP A 189 -11.65 -12.79 -10.05
CA ASP A 189 -12.99 -12.25 -10.21
C ASP A 189 -14.05 -13.11 -9.48
N GLU A 190 -13.91 -14.44 -9.52
CA GLU A 190 -14.82 -15.38 -8.86
C GLU A 190 -14.75 -15.25 -7.33
N GLU A 191 -13.55 -15.16 -6.78
CA GLU A 191 -13.35 -14.97 -5.33
C GLU A 191 -13.88 -13.60 -4.85
N CYS A 192 -13.84 -12.57 -5.70
CA CYS A 192 -14.36 -11.24 -5.39
C CYS A 192 -15.88 -11.07 -5.65
N GLU A 193 -16.61 -12.10 -6.09
CA GLU A 193 -18.06 -12.01 -6.28
C GLU A 193 -18.84 -11.86 -4.97
N THR A 194 -18.29 -12.32 -3.87
CA THR A 194 -18.98 -12.30 -2.56
C THR A 194 -18.34 -11.30 -1.59
N VAL A 195 -19.17 -10.54 -0.87
CA VAL A 195 -18.74 -9.57 0.16
C VAL A 195 -18.04 -10.26 1.35
N GLU A 196 -18.22 -11.57 1.52
CA GLU A 196 -17.60 -12.38 2.58
C GLU A 196 -16.08 -12.41 2.53
N VAL A 197 -15.47 -12.07 1.39
CA VAL A 197 -14.01 -11.97 1.23
C VAL A 197 -13.39 -10.94 2.18
N LEU A 198 -14.12 -9.88 2.51
CA LEU A 198 -13.64 -8.80 3.38
C LEU A 198 -13.97 -9.01 4.87
N GLY A 199 -14.68 -10.05 5.18
CA GLY A 199 -15.07 -10.42 6.56
C GLY A 199 -14.08 -11.35 7.21
#